data_0eb79cdab7831f50ba00f2d3fe0fbe65
#
_entry.id   0eb79cdab7831f50ba00f2d3fe0fbe65
#
_cell.length_a   1.000
_cell.length_b   1.000
_cell.length_c   1.000
_cell.angle_alpha   90.00
_cell.angle_beta   90.00
_cell.angle_gamma   90.00
#
_symmetry.space_group_name_H-M   'P 1'
#
loop_
_entity.id
_entity.type
_entity.pdbx_description
1 polymer ?
#
loop_
_entity_poly.entity_id
_entity_poly.type
_entity_poly.pdbx_seq_one_letter_code
_entity_poly.pdbx_strand_id
1 'polypeptide(L)'
;HPEYRRQRQMCIRDSKSSIPEWEEIAATSMAVQNMWLSCTSRDIGCYWSSPSYAKKLKKFLGLNKNEKCLGFFYLGKFQHKNLKKTRRDNIENKISWF
;
A
#
# COMPACT_ATOMS: atom_id res chain seq x y z
N HIS A 1 10.25 -2.40 -17.51
CA HIS A 1 9.59 -1.10 -17.52
C HIS A 1 9.44 -0.55 -16.11
N PRO A 2 9.86 0.70 -15.81
CA PRO A 2 9.88 1.21 -14.43
C PRO A 2 8.51 1.20 -13.73
N GLU A 3 7.44 1.55 -14.43
CA GLU A 3 6.09 1.53 -13.87
C GLU A 3 5.63 0.13 -13.52
N TYR A 4 5.95 -0.81 -14.35
CA TYR A 4 5.62 -2.21 -14.14
C TYR A 4 6.32 -2.77 -12.90
N ARG A 5 7.58 -2.41 -12.68
CA ARG A 5 8.34 -2.80 -11.50
C ARG A 5 7.74 -2.20 -10.22
N ARG A 6 7.30 -0.95 -10.28
CA ARG A 6 6.68 -0.27 -9.13
C ARG A 6 5.37 -0.94 -8.72
N GLN A 7 4.55 -1.34 -9.68
CA GLN A 7 3.33 -2.09 -9.37
C GLN A 7 3.65 -3.42 -8.71
N ARG A 8 4.71 -4.10 -9.12
CA ARG A 8 5.14 -5.35 -8.51
C ARG A 8 5.57 -5.19 -7.05
N GLN A 9 6.09 -4.03 -6.67
CA GLN A 9 6.47 -3.76 -5.29
C GLN A 9 5.28 -3.75 -4.33
N MET A 10 4.07 -3.56 -4.83
CA MET A 10 2.85 -3.62 -4.05
C MET A 10 2.29 -5.04 -3.93
N CYS A 11 2.91 -6.00 -4.55
CA CYS A 11 2.49 -7.40 -4.53
C CYS A 11 3.37 -8.19 -3.58
N ILE A 12 2.75 -9.09 -2.83
CA ILE A 12 3.52 -10.00 -1.97
C ILE A 12 4.17 -11.07 -2.82
N ARG A 13 5.42 -11.36 -2.50
CA ARG A 13 6.17 -12.44 -3.11
C ARG A 13 5.97 -13.72 -2.34
N ASP A 14 6.24 -14.72 -3.00
CA ASP A 14 6.31 -16.14 -2.84
C ASP A 14 6.16 -16.73 -1.45
N SER A 15 5.28 -17.72 -1.43
CA SER A 15 5.10 -18.68 -0.38
C SER A 15 6.29 -19.61 -0.12
N LYS A 16 7.35 -19.62 -0.94
CA LYS A 16 8.57 -20.41 -0.66
C LYS A 16 9.44 -19.81 0.44
N SER A 17 9.16 -18.59 0.83
CA SER A 17 9.77 -17.96 1.98
C SER A 17 9.27 -18.65 3.25
N SER A 18 10.15 -18.85 4.22
CA SER A 18 9.77 -19.29 5.56
C SER A 18 8.97 -18.23 6.33
N ILE A 19 8.82 -17.05 5.75
CA ILE A 19 8.11 -15.91 6.35
C ILE A 19 6.61 -16.10 6.15
N PRO A 20 5.80 -15.96 7.20
CA PRO A 20 4.35 -16.01 7.06
C PRO A 20 3.81 -14.95 6.10
N GLU A 21 2.76 -15.28 5.38
CA GLU A 21 2.13 -14.36 4.41
C GLU A 21 1.73 -13.01 5.03
N TRP A 22 1.21 -13.03 6.25
CA TRP A 22 0.79 -11.80 6.91
C TRP A 22 1.96 -10.84 7.18
N GLU A 23 3.16 -11.38 7.43
CA GLU A 23 4.35 -10.54 7.60
C GLU A 23 4.75 -9.87 6.29
N GLU A 24 4.63 -10.58 5.18
CA GLU A 24 4.89 -10.02 3.86
C GLU A 24 3.88 -8.92 3.51
N ILE A 25 2.62 -9.14 3.84
CA ILE A 25 1.57 -8.13 3.68
C ILE A 25 1.88 -6.90 4.54
N ALA A 26 2.25 -7.13 5.80
CA ALA A 26 2.60 -6.05 6.71
C ALA A 26 3.81 -5.26 6.21
N ALA A 27 4.85 -5.93 5.74
CA ALA A 27 6.04 -5.29 5.20
C ALA A 27 5.71 -4.42 3.98
N THR A 28 4.89 -4.93 3.08
CA THR A 28 4.43 -4.18 1.90
C THR A 28 3.64 -2.95 2.33
N SER A 29 2.75 -3.11 3.30
CA SER A 29 1.95 -2.00 3.83
C SER A 29 2.81 -0.92 4.47
N MET A 30 3.86 -1.31 5.19
CA MET A 30 4.81 -0.35 5.77
C MET A 30 5.57 0.41 4.68
N ALA A 31 5.97 -0.26 3.61
CA ALA A 31 6.61 0.39 2.48
C ALA A 31 5.69 1.41 1.82
N VAL A 32 4.41 1.08 1.65
CA VAL A 32 3.41 2.00 1.10
C VAL A 32 3.22 3.19 2.02
N GLN A 33 3.20 2.99 3.33
CA GLN A 33 3.10 4.08 4.29
C GLN A 33 4.28 5.05 4.17
N ASN A 34 5.49 4.53 4.00
CA ASN A 34 6.67 5.37 3.78
C ASN A 34 6.55 6.19 2.50
N MET A 35 6.06 5.61 1.42
CA MET A 35 5.78 6.34 0.19
C MET A 35 4.74 7.43 0.41
N TRP A 36 3.69 7.11 1.15
CA TRP A 36 2.62 8.06 1.46
C TRP A 36 3.13 9.26 2.24
N LEU A 37 3.91 9.02 3.27
CA LEU A 37 4.51 10.10 4.07
C LEU A 37 5.44 10.97 3.21
N SER A 38 6.23 10.36 2.35
CA SER A 38 7.08 11.10 1.41
C SER A 38 6.28 11.97 0.46
N CYS A 39 5.16 11.45 -0.06
CA CYS A 39 4.27 12.22 -0.92
C CYS A 39 3.65 13.40 -0.17
N THR A 40 3.19 13.17 1.06
CA THR A 40 2.57 14.21 1.88
C THR A 40 3.55 15.36 2.14
N SER A 41 4.81 15.04 2.39
CA SER A 41 5.85 16.06 2.61
C SER A 41 6.14 16.90 1.37
N ARG A 42 5.73 16.45 0.19
CA ARG A 42 5.93 17.11 -1.10
C ARG A 42 4.65 17.63 -1.73
N ASP A 43 3.57 17.70 -0.94
CA ASP A 43 2.25 18.15 -1.40
C ASP A 43 1.71 17.31 -2.57
N ILE A 44 2.00 16.04 -2.55
CA ILE A 44 1.43 15.07 -3.49
C ILE A 44 0.32 14.31 -2.78
N GLY A 45 -0.88 14.36 -3.34
CA GLY A 45 -2.01 13.59 -2.83
C GLY A 45 -1.90 12.13 -3.23
N CYS A 46 -2.25 11.26 -2.32
CA CYS A 46 -2.24 9.84 -2.62
C CYS A 46 -3.25 9.08 -1.76
N TYR A 47 -3.63 7.92 -2.22
CA TYR A 47 -4.43 7.00 -1.44
C TYR A 47 -4.27 5.58 -1.96
N TRP A 48 -4.54 4.63 -1.09
CA TRP A 48 -4.54 3.21 -1.41
C TRP A 48 -5.97 2.74 -1.66
N SER A 49 -6.18 2.05 -2.77
CA SER A 49 -7.42 1.38 -3.10
C SER A 49 -7.17 -0.10 -3.34
N SER A 50 -7.97 -0.95 -2.73
CA SER A 50 -7.90 -2.40 -2.95
C SER A 50 -9.25 -2.92 -3.42
N PRO A 51 -9.60 -2.65 -4.68
CA PRO A 51 -10.89 -3.09 -5.23
C PRO A 51 -10.93 -4.61 -5.38
N SER A 52 -12.13 -5.17 -5.32
CA SER A 52 -12.32 -6.63 -5.40
C SER A 52 -11.78 -7.22 -6.70
N TYR A 53 -11.81 -6.47 -7.80
CA TYR A 53 -11.30 -6.93 -9.08
C TYR A 53 -9.76 -7.02 -9.13
N ALA A 54 -9.06 -6.47 -8.15
CA ALA A 54 -7.60 -6.55 -8.12
C ALA A 54 -7.10 -8.00 -8.18
N LYS A 55 -7.84 -8.91 -7.58
CA LYS A 55 -7.52 -10.34 -7.61
C LYS A 55 -7.61 -10.95 -9.02
N LYS A 56 -8.41 -10.35 -9.89
CA LYS A 56 -8.63 -10.83 -11.27
C LYS A 56 -7.62 -10.28 -12.26
N LEU A 57 -6.77 -9.34 -11.82
CA LEU A 57 -5.80 -8.67 -12.68
C LEU A 57 -4.45 -9.39 -12.76
N LYS A 58 -4.36 -10.58 -12.23
CA LYS A 58 -3.11 -11.33 -12.15
C LYS A 58 -2.44 -11.47 -13.51
N LYS A 59 -3.20 -11.83 -14.53
CA LYS A 59 -2.71 -11.97 -15.91
C LYS A 59 -2.32 -10.63 -16.50
N PHE A 60 -3.14 -9.62 -16.31
CA PHE A 60 -2.90 -8.26 -16.81
C PHE A 60 -1.62 -7.65 -16.21
N LEU A 61 -1.40 -7.86 -14.93
CA LEU A 61 -0.23 -7.34 -14.23
C LEU A 61 1.02 -8.21 -14.43
N GLY A 62 0.88 -9.34 -15.09
CA GLY A 62 1.99 -10.26 -15.29
C GLY A 62 2.52 -10.87 -14.01
N LEU A 63 1.65 -11.11 -13.05
CA LEU A 63 2.05 -11.68 -11.76
C LEU A 63 2.32 -13.17 -11.90
N ASN A 64 3.32 -13.62 -11.17
CA ASN A 64 3.61 -15.04 -11.04
C ASN A 64 2.58 -15.73 -10.15
N LYS A 65 2.57 -17.06 -10.18
CA LYS A 65 1.66 -17.90 -9.40
C LYS A 65 1.69 -17.54 -7.90
N ASN A 66 2.83 -17.10 -7.40
CA ASN A 66 3.08 -16.83 -5.99
C ASN A 66 3.02 -15.34 -5.64
N GLU A 67 2.60 -14.51 -6.57
CA GLU A 67 2.47 -13.08 -6.34
C GLU A 67 0.99 -12.69 -6.25
N LYS A 68 0.67 -11.78 -5.34
CA LYS A 68 -0.68 -11.23 -5.18
C LYS A 68 -0.63 -9.72 -5.24
N CYS A 69 -1.57 -9.12 -5.94
CA CYS A 69 -1.77 -7.68 -5.91
C CYS A 69 -2.62 -7.31 -4.70
N LEU A 70 -2.06 -6.48 -3.81
CA LEU A 70 -2.77 -6.03 -2.61
C LEU A 70 -3.63 -4.79 -2.87
N GLY A 71 -3.45 -4.15 -4.01
CA GLY A 71 -4.20 -2.95 -4.35
C GLY A 71 -3.40 -2.01 -5.21
N PHE A 72 -3.93 -0.80 -5.35
CA PHE A 72 -3.32 0.24 -6.16
C PHE A 72 -3.07 1.47 -5.32
N PHE A 73 -1.91 2.05 -5.49
CA PHE A 73 -1.52 3.27 -4.82
C PHE A 73 -1.56 4.41 -5.83
N TYR A 74 -2.51 5.31 -5.67
CA TYR A 74 -2.73 6.43 -6.58
C TYR A 74 -2.00 7.66 -6.09
N LEU A 75 -1.31 8.33 -7.01
CA LEU A 75 -0.53 9.53 -6.75
C LEU A 75 -0.98 10.64 -7.69
N GLY A 76 -1.10 11.85 -7.18
CA GLY A 76 -1.43 13.00 -8.03
C GLY A 76 -1.24 14.32 -7.31
N LYS A 77 -1.02 15.36 -8.08
CA LYS A 77 -1.03 16.71 -7.55
C LYS A 77 -2.46 17.13 -7.27
N PHE A 78 -2.65 17.87 -6.19
CA PHE A 78 -3.96 18.41 -5.85
C PHE A 78 -3.83 19.86 -5.44
N GLN A 79 -4.97 20.59 -5.53
CA GLN A 79 -5.02 21.95 -5.02
C GLN A 79 -5.32 21.90 -3.52
N HIS A 80 -4.55 22.67 -2.75
CA HIS A 80 -4.80 22.82 -1.33
C HIS A 80 -6.15 23.51 -1.12
N LYS A 81 -7.17 22.74 -0.85
CA LYS A 81 -8.38 23.23 -0.21
C LYS A 81 -8.22 23.00 1.29
N ASN A 82 -8.84 23.87 2.10
CA ASN A 82 -8.85 23.72 3.54
C ASN A 82 -9.45 22.35 3.92
N LEU A 83 -8.59 21.36 3.96
CA LEU A 83 -8.97 20.02 4.40
C LEU A 83 -9.06 20.03 5.92
N LYS A 84 -10.25 19.81 6.45
CA LYS A 84 -10.44 19.60 7.88
C LYS A 84 -9.68 18.35 8.29
N LYS A 85 -8.69 18.51 9.15
CA LYS A 85 -8.01 17.38 9.76
C LYS A 85 -8.98 16.69 10.72
N THR A 86 -9.39 15.49 10.39
CA THR A 86 -10.17 14.66 11.30
C THR A 86 -9.20 14.01 12.29
N ARG A 87 -9.38 14.30 13.57
CA ARG A 87 -8.58 13.69 14.61
C ARG A 87 -9.11 12.28 14.86
N ARG A 88 -8.24 11.31 14.74
CA ARG A 88 -8.55 9.93 15.11
C ARG A 88 -8.46 9.79 16.63
N ASP A 89 -8.98 8.67 17.15
CA ASP A 89 -8.86 8.32 18.55
C ASP A 89 -7.41 8.39 19.04
N ASN A 90 -7.24 8.66 20.32
CA ASN A 90 -5.93 8.67 20.95
C ASN A 90 -5.25 7.31 20.72
N ILE A 91 -3.99 7.35 20.32
CA ILE A 91 -3.20 6.16 20.05
C ILE A 91 -3.11 5.25 21.29
N GLU A 92 -3.15 5.80 22.48
CA GLU A 92 -3.10 5.04 23.74
C GLU A 92 -4.25 4.04 23.86
N ASN A 93 -5.41 4.34 23.24
CA ASN A 93 -6.56 3.44 23.24
C ASN A 93 -6.36 2.21 22.35
N LYS A 94 -5.31 2.21 21.54
CA LYS A 94 -5.04 1.16 20.54
C LYS A 94 -3.81 0.34 20.86
N ILE A 95 -3.11 0.67 21.93
CA ILE A 95 -1.87 0.03 22.33
C ILE A 95 -2.05 -0.57 23.72
N SER A 96 -1.67 -1.83 23.84
CA SER A 96 -1.55 -2.50 25.14
C SER A 96 -0.08 -2.63 25.49
N TRP A 97 0.28 -2.19 26.70
CA TRP A 97 1.64 -2.29 27.21
C TRP A 97 1.74 -3.49 28.14
N PHE A 98 2.76 -4.28 27.97
CA PHE A 98 3.04 -5.46 28.78
C PHE A 98 4.08 -5.16 29.83
#